data_95acccd0b7a1be9c498f7083bcbde585
#
_entry.id   95acccd0b7a1be9c498f7083bcbde585
#
_cell.length_a   1.000
_cell.length_b   1.000
_cell.length_c   1.000
_cell.angle_alpha   90.00
_cell.angle_beta   90.00
_cell.angle_gamma   90.00
#
_symmetry.space_group_name_H-M   'P 1'
#
loop_
_entity.id
_entity.type
_entity.pdbx_description
1 polymer ?
#
loop_
_entity_poly.entity_id
_entity_poly.type
_entity_poly.pdbx_seq_one_letter_code
_entity_poly.pdbx_strand_id
1 'polypeptide(L)'
;GGGGKGMRLVEDEANLVASCEAAAREALKAFGDGTVYLEHYLARPRHIEFQIFGDSHGNQVHLFERECSIQRRHQKIIEECPSPVMTPQLRERMGQAAVAAARAVDYTGAGTVEFLLDQAGGFSFLEMNTRLQVEHPVTELATGLDLVRAQIRVAEGHPLPWRQEEIGLQGHAIECRIYAEDPARNFMPSLGRLGLVREPAGPGVRIDSGVRQGDEVTMNYDPMIAKLSVHGPDRAAAIQRAECALRDYAVLGVTTNTEYLLAVLARDEFAAGNLHTGFLAEHLNDWQPQNDDGEMALAVAAVADHLQGAGAATRTDSSGHDAGQGDPWHRVGRFRLRGLD
;
A
#
# COMPACT_ATOMS: atom_id res chain seq x y z
N GLY A 1 20.54 8.05 6.34
CA GLY A 1 19.67 8.85 5.48
C GLY A 1 18.29 8.24 5.35
N GLY A 2 17.33 8.97 4.79
CA GLY A 2 15.96 8.48 4.60
C GLY A 2 15.87 7.27 3.68
N GLY A 3 14.94 6.34 3.96
CA GLY A 3 14.71 5.15 3.15
C GLY A 3 15.83 4.12 3.18
N GLY A 4 16.64 4.07 4.24
CA GLY A 4 17.74 3.10 4.40
C GLY A 4 18.98 3.39 3.55
N LYS A 5 19.06 4.54 2.89
CA LYS A 5 20.18 4.89 2.03
C LYS A 5 21.45 5.13 2.85
N GLY A 6 22.54 4.42 2.51
CA GLY A 6 23.80 4.49 3.24
C GLY A 6 23.87 3.61 4.49
N MET A 7 22.79 2.93 4.88
CA MET A 7 22.82 1.96 5.97
C MET A 7 23.67 0.75 5.63
N ARG A 8 24.46 0.28 6.61
CA ARG A 8 25.31 -0.91 6.48
C ARG A 8 25.21 -1.74 7.75
N LEU A 9 24.90 -3.02 7.58
CA LEU A 9 25.02 -3.99 8.66
C LEU A 9 26.49 -4.30 8.90
N VAL A 10 26.92 -4.25 10.15
CA VAL A 10 28.27 -4.61 10.59
C VAL A 10 28.12 -5.73 11.60
N GLU A 11 28.56 -6.91 11.23
CA GLU A 11 28.48 -8.13 12.07
C GLU A 11 29.76 -8.35 12.88
N ASP A 12 30.84 -7.71 12.47
CA ASP A 12 32.16 -7.92 13.05
C ASP A 12 32.94 -6.58 13.20
N GLU A 13 33.62 -6.42 14.33
CA GLU A 13 34.40 -5.23 14.67
C GLU A 13 35.47 -4.90 13.62
N ALA A 14 36.07 -5.93 12.99
CA ALA A 14 37.10 -5.75 11.97
C ALA A 14 36.59 -4.96 10.74
N ASN A 15 35.30 -5.02 10.43
CA ASN A 15 34.68 -4.36 9.29
C ASN A 15 34.07 -3.00 9.64
N LEU A 16 34.07 -2.60 10.91
CA LEU A 16 33.39 -1.39 11.39
C LEU A 16 33.92 -0.13 10.70
N VAL A 17 35.22 0.10 10.73
CA VAL A 17 35.84 1.32 10.19
C VAL A 17 35.58 1.44 8.69
N ALA A 18 35.83 0.38 7.94
CA ALA A 18 35.61 0.38 6.48
C ALA A 18 34.13 0.62 6.12
N SER A 19 33.20 0.07 6.91
CA SER A 19 31.76 0.27 6.72
C SER A 19 31.33 1.71 7.06
N CYS A 20 31.87 2.29 8.12
CA CYS A 20 31.61 3.70 8.47
C CYS A 20 32.13 4.66 7.40
N GLU A 21 33.35 4.45 6.90
CA GLU A 21 33.92 5.28 5.84
C GLU A 21 33.11 5.17 4.53
N ALA A 22 32.65 3.96 4.19
CA ALA A 22 31.83 3.75 3.00
C ALA A 22 30.44 4.41 3.15
N ALA A 23 29.81 4.29 4.32
CA ALA A 23 28.54 4.97 4.64
C ALA A 23 28.70 6.49 4.60
N ALA A 24 29.78 7.04 5.18
CA ALA A 24 30.07 8.46 5.17
C ALA A 24 30.22 9.02 3.74
N ARG A 25 30.98 8.32 2.87
CA ARG A 25 31.13 8.73 1.46
C ARG A 25 29.80 8.74 0.72
N GLU A 26 28.97 7.74 0.93
CA GLU A 26 27.65 7.65 0.30
C GLU A 26 26.70 8.75 0.82
N ALA A 27 26.68 8.98 2.12
CA ALA A 27 25.87 10.02 2.75
C ALA A 27 26.29 11.42 2.26
N LEU A 28 27.59 11.70 2.21
CA LEU A 28 28.11 12.98 1.70
C LEU A 28 27.68 13.22 0.24
N LYS A 29 27.71 12.19 -0.60
CA LYS A 29 27.30 12.29 -2.00
C LYS A 29 25.79 12.48 -2.17
N ALA A 30 24.99 11.84 -1.31
CA ALA A 30 23.54 11.84 -1.43
C ALA A 30 22.87 13.02 -0.73
N PHE A 31 23.42 13.47 0.40
CA PHE A 31 22.79 14.45 1.28
C PHE A 31 23.66 15.68 1.58
N GLY A 32 24.92 15.70 1.13
CA GLY A 32 25.88 16.78 1.42
C GLY A 32 26.48 16.73 2.83
N ASP A 33 26.13 15.73 3.64
CA ASP A 33 26.63 15.49 4.98
C ASP A 33 27.14 14.05 5.11
N GLY A 34 28.36 13.86 5.54
CA GLY A 34 29.01 12.57 5.73
C GLY A 34 28.97 12.06 7.18
N THR A 35 28.22 12.71 8.07
CA THR A 35 28.07 12.26 9.45
C THR A 35 27.39 10.91 9.53
N VAL A 36 27.98 9.97 10.27
CA VAL A 36 27.43 8.63 10.52
C VAL A 36 27.26 8.40 12.00
N TYR A 37 26.31 7.55 12.36
CA TYR A 37 26.09 7.08 13.72
C TYR A 37 25.81 5.58 13.72
N LEU A 38 25.91 4.96 14.88
CA LEU A 38 25.68 3.53 15.05
C LEU A 38 24.35 3.30 15.76
N GLU A 39 23.61 2.32 15.28
CA GLU A 39 22.37 1.88 15.89
C GLU A 39 22.44 0.39 16.18
N HIS A 40 21.72 -0.05 17.21
CA HIS A 40 21.57 -1.47 17.52
C HIS A 40 20.74 -2.14 16.42
N TYR A 41 21.32 -3.17 15.80
CA TYR A 41 20.62 -3.94 14.77
C TYR A 41 19.66 -4.95 15.43
N LEU A 42 18.42 -4.91 15.01
CA LEU A 42 17.39 -5.89 15.38
C LEU A 42 17.23 -6.90 14.24
N ALA A 43 17.47 -8.18 14.53
CA ALA A 43 17.21 -9.24 13.58
C ALA A 43 15.71 -9.54 13.52
N ARG A 44 15.13 -9.55 12.31
CA ARG A 44 13.71 -9.87 12.06
C ARG A 44 12.72 -9.05 12.91
N PRO A 45 12.86 -7.70 13.00
CA PRO A 45 11.92 -6.89 13.74
C PRO A 45 10.60 -6.76 12.95
N ARG A 46 9.53 -6.41 13.66
CA ARG A 46 8.33 -5.86 13.03
C ARG A 46 8.45 -4.36 12.89
N HIS A 47 7.92 -3.84 11.82
CA HIS A 47 7.75 -2.41 11.62
C HIS A 47 6.34 -2.04 12.02
N ILE A 48 6.20 -1.46 13.20
CA ILE A 48 4.92 -1.00 13.76
C ILE A 48 4.96 0.52 13.82
N GLU A 49 3.87 1.14 13.39
CA GLU A 49 3.77 2.60 13.42
C GLU A 49 2.45 3.04 14.04
N PHE A 50 2.48 4.17 14.75
CA PHE A 50 1.28 4.74 15.35
C PHE A 50 0.90 6.01 14.64
N GLN A 51 -0.34 6.06 14.14
CA GLN A 51 -0.91 7.31 13.66
C GLN A 51 -1.14 8.24 14.83
N ILE A 52 -0.49 9.39 14.84
CA ILE A 52 -0.75 10.44 15.82
C ILE A 52 -1.47 11.61 15.17
N PHE A 53 -2.19 12.36 15.98
CA PHE A 53 -2.84 13.59 15.55
C PHE A 53 -2.81 14.62 16.69
N GLY A 54 -2.38 15.86 16.37
CA GLY A 54 -2.33 16.98 17.30
C GLY A 54 -3.07 18.20 16.78
N ASP A 55 -3.50 19.08 17.69
CA ASP A 55 -4.06 20.40 17.37
C ASP A 55 -3.27 21.54 18.02
N SER A 56 -3.59 22.77 17.68
CA SER A 56 -2.97 23.97 18.26
C SER A 56 -3.45 24.30 19.67
N HIS A 57 -4.37 23.50 20.23
CA HIS A 57 -4.93 23.67 21.58
C HIS A 57 -4.25 22.75 22.61
N GLY A 58 -3.24 21.98 22.19
CA GLY A 58 -2.50 21.04 23.03
C GLY A 58 -3.14 19.66 23.17
N ASN A 59 -4.21 19.37 22.43
CA ASN A 59 -4.76 18.02 22.39
C ASN A 59 -3.95 17.15 21.44
N GLN A 60 -3.59 15.94 21.88
CA GLN A 60 -2.87 14.97 21.08
C GLN A 60 -3.39 13.57 21.37
N VAL A 61 -3.67 12.82 20.32
CA VAL A 61 -4.20 11.45 20.36
C VAL A 61 -3.38 10.54 19.44
N HIS A 62 -3.46 9.24 19.67
CA HIS A 62 -3.10 8.24 18.67
C HIS A 62 -4.36 7.57 18.11
N LEU A 63 -4.31 7.21 16.84
CA LEU A 63 -5.38 6.53 16.11
C LEU A 63 -5.00 5.08 15.84
N PHE A 64 -4.40 4.45 16.84
CA PHE A 64 -3.88 3.08 16.81
C PHE A 64 -2.69 2.87 15.85
N GLU A 65 -2.28 1.61 15.80
CA GLU A 65 -1.11 1.18 15.05
C GLU A 65 -1.47 0.61 13.69
N ARG A 66 -0.47 0.63 12.81
CA ARG A 66 -0.40 -0.14 11.57
C ARG A 66 0.79 -1.09 11.62
N GLU A 67 0.65 -2.27 11.02
CA GLU A 67 1.72 -3.22 10.74
C GLU A 67 2.24 -2.96 9.34
N CYS A 68 3.52 -2.63 9.19
CA CYS A 68 4.16 -2.30 7.92
C CYS A 68 5.39 -3.17 7.63
N SER A 69 5.43 -4.38 8.19
CA SER A 69 6.57 -5.28 8.08
C SER A 69 6.74 -5.89 6.69
N ILE A 70 5.69 -5.94 5.87
CA ILE A 70 5.79 -6.45 4.51
C ILE A 70 6.36 -5.36 3.60
N GLN A 71 7.67 -5.38 3.46
CA GLN A 71 8.40 -4.36 2.74
C GLN A 71 9.55 -4.96 1.93
N ARG A 72 9.88 -4.31 0.83
CA ARG A 72 10.99 -4.64 -0.05
C ARG A 72 12.02 -3.49 -0.02
N ARG A 73 13.25 -3.76 0.39
CA ARG A 73 14.30 -2.74 0.47
C ARG A 73 13.83 -1.48 1.21
N HIS A 74 13.17 -1.68 2.37
CA HIS A 74 12.57 -0.63 3.19
C HIS A 74 11.36 0.10 2.56
N GLN A 75 10.85 -0.35 1.42
CA GLN A 75 9.63 0.15 0.81
C GLN A 75 8.45 -0.75 1.21
N LYS A 76 7.48 -0.20 1.90
CA LYS A 76 6.24 -0.88 2.30
C LYS A 76 5.45 -1.27 1.05
N ILE A 77 4.85 -2.48 1.02
CA ILE A 77 4.04 -2.96 -0.10
C ILE A 77 2.69 -3.54 0.33
N ILE A 78 2.60 -4.03 1.58
CA ILE A 78 1.33 -4.40 2.23
C ILE A 78 1.36 -3.84 3.64
N GLU A 79 0.30 -3.14 4.02
CA GLU A 79 0.08 -2.59 5.35
C GLU A 79 -1.26 -3.06 5.91
N GLU A 80 -1.35 -3.22 7.22
CA GLU A 80 -2.61 -3.62 7.86
C GLU A 80 -2.87 -2.88 9.19
N CYS A 81 -4.13 -2.74 9.54
CA CYS A 81 -4.61 -2.15 10.79
C CYS A 81 -5.80 -2.96 11.33
N PRO A 82 -5.74 -3.42 12.59
CA PRO A 82 -4.62 -3.37 13.54
C PRO A 82 -3.51 -4.37 13.22
N SER A 83 -2.36 -4.27 13.90
CA SER A 83 -1.31 -5.27 13.81
C SER A 83 -1.69 -6.59 14.49
N PRO A 84 -1.46 -7.75 13.86
CA PRO A 84 -1.82 -9.06 14.43
C PRO A 84 -1.05 -9.44 15.69
N VAL A 85 0.09 -8.80 15.98
CA VAL A 85 0.91 -9.07 17.18
C VAL A 85 0.44 -8.28 18.40
N MET A 86 -0.44 -7.30 18.19
CA MET A 86 -0.70 -6.30 19.20
C MET A 86 -1.63 -6.79 20.31
N THR A 87 -1.12 -6.84 21.54
CA THR A 87 -1.94 -7.01 22.74
C THR A 87 -2.43 -5.65 23.27
N PRO A 88 -3.51 -5.62 24.07
CA PRO A 88 -3.96 -4.36 24.67
C PRO A 88 -2.87 -3.63 25.47
N GLN A 89 -2.05 -4.38 26.22
CA GLN A 89 -0.96 -3.80 27.03
C GLN A 89 0.18 -3.24 26.17
N LEU A 90 0.55 -3.94 25.09
CA LEU A 90 1.58 -3.47 24.17
C LEU A 90 1.09 -2.22 23.42
N ARG A 91 -0.15 -2.24 22.94
CA ARG A 91 -0.78 -1.09 22.27
C ARG A 91 -0.79 0.15 23.14
N GLU A 92 -1.17 0.01 24.41
CA GLU A 92 -1.19 1.12 25.36
C GLU A 92 0.22 1.71 25.55
N ARG A 93 1.23 0.85 25.80
CA ARG A 93 2.62 1.29 26.00
C ARG A 93 3.18 2.01 24.77
N MET A 94 2.97 1.45 23.58
CA MET A 94 3.48 2.02 22.33
C MET A 94 2.71 3.28 21.94
N GLY A 95 1.39 3.30 22.14
CA GLY A 95 0.54 4.46 21.88
C GLY A 95 0.90 5.65 22.78
N GLN A 96 1.14 5.40 24.08
CA GLN A 96 1.62 6.42 25.01
C GLN A 96 3.01 6.96 24.59
N ALA A 97 3.92 6.08 24.16
CA ALA A 97 5.23 6.50 23.67
C ALA A 97 5.11 7.37 22.40
N ALA A 98 4.21 7.03 21.49
CA ALA A 98 3.95 7.80 20.27
C ALA A 98 3.38 9.19 20.59
N VAL A 99 2.40 9.27 21.49
CA VAL A 99 1.84 10.56 21.95
C VAL A 99 2.90 11.38 22.71
N ALA A 100 3.74 10.74 23.53
CA ALA A 100 4.81 11.44 24.24
C ALA A 100 5.85 12.05 23.27
N ALA A 101 6.20 11.32 22.20
CA ALA A 101 7.08 11.84 21.15
C ALA A 101 6.46 13.07 20.45
N ALA A 102 5.16 13.02 20.12
CA ALA A 102 4.45 14.14 19.52
C ALA A 102 4.39 15.36 20.46
N ARG A 103 4.13 15.15 21.74
CA ARG A 103 4.10 16.22 22.76
C ARG A 103 5.45 16.88 22.95
N ALA A 104 6.54 16.12 22.88
CA ALA A 104 7.88 16.67 23.06
C ALA A 104 8.27 17.73 22.02
N VAL A 105 7.55 17.78 20.89
CA VAL A 105 7.80 18.72 19.79
C VAL A 105 6.57 19.58 19.46
N ASP A 106 5.57 19.61 20.34
CA ASP A 106 4.31 20.36 20.17
C ASP A 106 3.69 20.13 18.78
N TYR A 107 3.65 18.84 18.36
CA TYR A 107 3.25 18.47 17.00
C TYR A 107 1.79 18.78 16.71
N THR A 108 1.52 19.38 15.55
CA THR A 108 0.17 19.72 15.07
C THR A 108 -0.09 19.08 13.70
N GLY A 109 -1.28 18.54 13.51
CA GLY A 109 -1.70 17.83 12.30
C GLY A 109 -1.55 16.31 12.42
N ALA A 110 -1.72 15.62 11.28
CA ALA A 110 -1.51 14.19 11.17
C ALA A 110 -0.03 13.87 11.04
N GLY A 111 0.48 12.96 11.86
CA GLY A 111 1.84 12.45 11.80
C GLY A 111 1.88 10.98 12.20
N THR A 112 3.02 10.36 12.03
CA THR A 112 3.21 8.95 12.36
C THR A 112 4.52 8.75 13.09
N VAL A 113 4.48 7.98 14.18
CA VAL A 113 5.67 7.56 14.93
C VAL A 113 5.93 6.10 14.61
N GLU A 114 7.08 5.83 14.02
CA GLU A 114 7.51 4.49 13.61
C GLU A 114 8.38 3.83 14.68
N PHE A 115 8.15 2.54 14.89
CA PHE A 115 8.88 1.71 15.84
C PHE A 115 9.32 0.39 15.20
N LEU A 116 10.43 -0.13 15.69
CA LEU A 116 10.81 -1.52 15.49
C LEU A 116 10.45 -2.32 16.75
N LEU A 117 9.63 -3.35 16.56
CA LEU A 117 9.22 -4.26 17.63
C LEU A 117 10.00 -5.58 17.50
N ASP A 118 10.68 -5.99 18.54
CA ASP A 118 11.41 -7.26 18.60
C ASP A 118 10.50 -8.43 18.98
N GLN A 119 11.04 -9.65 18.89
CA GLN A 119 10.31 -10.88 19.21
C GLN A 119 10.00 -11.04 20.71
N ALA A 120 10.71 -10.34 21.58
CA ALA A 120 10.51 -10.36 23.03
C ALA A 120 9.45 -9.33 23.49
N GLY A 121 8.90 -8.52 22.58
CA GLY A 121 7.95 -7.46 22.89
C GLY A 121 8.60 -6.17 23.39
N GLY A 122 9.92 -6.02 23.19
CA GLY A 122 10.65 -4.78 23.29
C GLY A 122 10.46 -3.94 22.03
N PHE A 123 10.35 -2.61 22.15
CA PHE A 123 10.24 -1.75 20.98
C PHE A 123 11.20 -0.56 21.08
N SER A 124 11.69 -0.15 19.92
CA SER A 124 12.59 0.98 19.75
C SER A 124 11.99 2.01 18.81
N PHE A 125 12.10 3.29 19.16
CA PHE A 125 11.74 4.39 18.26
C PHE A 125 12.64 4.34 17.03
N LEU A 126 12.05 4.49 15.84
CA LEU A 126 12.77 4.56 14.58
C LEU A 126 12.81 6.01 14.07
N GLU A 127 11.67 6.55 13.72
CA GLU A 127 11.53 7.93 13.24
C GLU A 127 10.10 8.47 13.43
N MET A 128 9.94 9.76 13.19
CA MET A 128 8.63 10.39 13.11
C MET A 128 8.44 11.00 11.72
N ASN A 129 7.37 10.59 11.05
CA ASN A 129 6.96 11.17 9.79
C ASN A 129 5.97 12.32 10.05
N THR A 130 6.40 13.53 9.75
CA THR A 130 5.64 14.77 10.01
C THR A 130 4.69 15.12 8.86
N ARG A 131 3.96 14.14 8.38
CA ARG A 131 3.01 14.23 7.27
C ARG A 131 2.01 13.08 7.33
N LEU A 132 0.92 13.21 6.58
CA LEU A 132 0.06 12.07 6.28
C LEU A 132 0.85 11.05 5.44
N GLN A 133 0.68 9.77 5.74
CA GLN A 133 1.34 8.69 5.01
C GLN A 133 0.41 8.05 3.97
N VAL A 134 1.02 7.30 3.02
CA VAL A 134 0.30 6.59 1.96
C VAL A 134 -0.74 5.64 2.56
N GLU A 135 -0.36 4.93 3.60
CA GLU A 135 -1.12 3.86 4.27
C GLU A 135 -2.18 4.34 5.29
N HIS A 136 -2.45 5.66 5.36
CA HIS A 136 -3.51 6.17 6.24
C HIS A 136 -4.90 5.55 6.03
N PRO A 137 -5.27 5.06 4.82
CA PRO A 137 -6.58 4.48 4.60
C PRO A 137 -6.90 3.27 5.47
N VAL A 138 -5.89 2.45 5.85
CA VAL A 138 -6.18 1.30 6.74
C VAL A 138 -6.58 1.76 8.15
N THR A 139 -6.02 2.89 8.61
CA THR A 139 -6.47 3.53 9.86
C THR A 139 -7.89 4.10 9.71
N GLU A 140 -8.18 4.82 8.62
CA GLU A 140 -9.52 5.36 8.35
C GLU A 140 -10.58 4.25 8.30
N LEU A 141 -10.29 3.16 7.59
CA LEU A 141 -11.21 2.02 7.47
C LEU A 141 -11.44 1.29 8.79
N ALA A 142 -10.40 1.16 9.63
CA ALA A 142 -10.49 0.47 10.91
C ALA A 142 -11.08 1.35 12.02
N THR A 143 -10.98 2.68 11.92
CA THR A 143 -11.50 3.60 12.96
C THR A 143 -12.79 4.31 12.56
N GLY A 144 -13.11 4.36 11.26
CA GLY A 144 -14.24 5.14 10.74
C GLY A 144 -14.00 6.65 10.73
N LEU A 145 -12.74 7.10 10.86
CA LEU A 145 -12.36 8.51 10.91
C LEU A 145 -11.84 9.00 9.56
N ASP A 146 -12.07 10.27 9.24
CA ASP A 146 -11.55 10.94 8.04
C ASP A 146 -10.38 11.85 8.46
N LEU A 147 -9.15 11.35 8.21
CA LEU A 147 -7.92 12.04 8.63
C LEU A 147 -7.67 13.29 7.79
N VAL A 148 -7.95 13.24 6.49
CA VAL A 148 -7.72 14.37 5.59
C VAL A 148 -8.64 15.54 5.94
N ARG A 149 -9.90 15.26 6.20
CA ARG A 149 -10.86 16.27 6.67
C ARG A 149 -10.43 16.85 8.02
N ALA A 150 -9.95 16.00 8.92
CA ALA A 150 -9.46 16.46 10.23
C ALA A 150 -8.22 17.36 10.09
N GLN A 151 -7.28 17.04 9.18
CA GLN A 151 -6.13 17.91 8.90
C GLN A 151 -6.57 19.31 8.46
N ILE A 152 -7.54 19.41 7.56
CA ILE A 152 -8.07 20.70 7.10
C ILE A 152 -8.67 21.48 8.26
N ARG A 153 -9.50 20.83 9.09
CA ARG A 153 -10.14 21.49 10.24
C ARG A 153 -9.14 21.97 11.28
N VAL A 154 -8.13 21.16 11.58
CA VAL A 154 -7.06 21.55 12.51
C VAL A 154 -6.24 22.71 11.94
N ALA A 155 -5.95 22.71 10.64
CA ALA A 155 -5.27 23.81 9.97
C ALA A 155 -6.10 25.11 9.96
N GLU A 156 -7.44 25.02 9.98
CA GLU A 156 -8.36 26.14 10.17
C GLU A 156 -8.40 26.66 11.63
N GLY A 157 -7.68 26.01 12.55
CA GLY A 157 -7.60 26.37 13.98
C GLY A 157 -8.66 25.72 14.85
N HIS A 158 -9.40 24.73 14.35
CA HIS A 158 -10.36 23.98 15.16
C HIS A 158 -9.64 22.96 16.06
N PRO A 159 -10.21 22.66 17.26
CA PRO A 159 -9.71 21.57 18.09
C PRO A 159 -9.95 20.21 17.41
N LEU A 160 -9.20 19.20 17.87
CA LEU A 160 -9.44 17.81 17.48
C LEU A 160 -10.90 17.43 17.74
N PRO A 161 -11.56 16.76 16.78
CA PRO A 161 -12.95 16.35 16.93
C PRO A 161 -13.13 15.11 17.82
N TRP A 162 -12.04 14.51 18.31
CA TRP A 162 -12.05 13.27 19.09
C TRP A 162 -11.22 13.40 20.37
N ARG A 163 -11.63 12.69 21.40
CA ARG A 163 -10.80 12.37 22.56
C ARG A 163 -10.32 10.94 22.47
N GLN A 164 -9.20 10.60 23.10
CA GLN A 164 -8.58 9.28 22.98
C GLN A 164 -9.54 8.14 23.33
N GLU A 165 -10.35 8.30 24.35
CA GLU A 165 -11.32 7.31 24.83
C GLU A 165 -12.52 7.10 23.90
N GLU A 166 -12.74 7.98 22.94
CA GLU A 166 -13.83 7.91 21.94
C GLU A 166 -13.42 7.16 20.68
N ILE A 167 -12.11 6.95 20.50
CA ILE A 167 -11.57 6.31 19.30
C ILE A 167 -11.54 4.80 19.49
N GLY A 168 -12.18 4.08 18.60
CA GLY A 168 -12.27 2.62 18.63
C GLY A 168 -11.82 1.97 17.33
N LEU A 169 -11.41 0.70 17.42
CA LEU A 169 -11.12 -0.15 16.25
C LEU A 169 -12.33 -1.02 15.94
N GLN A 170 -12.62 -1.15 14.64
CA GLN A 170 -13.67 -2.01 14.12
C GLN A 170 -13.13 -2.83 12.96
N GLY A 171 -13.21 -4.16 13.07
CA GLY A 171 -12.74 -5.06 12.04
C GLY A 171 -11.24 -5.00 11.79
N HIS A 172 -10.86 -5.25 10.54
CA HIS A 172 -9.46 -5.29 10.09
C HIS A 172 -9.35 -4.73 8.67
N ALA A 173 -8.36 -3.90 8.43
CA ALA A 173 -8.10 -3.32 7.12
C ALA A 173 -6.71 -3.74 6.61
N ILE A 174 -6.61 -3.98 5.30
CA ILE A 174 -5.35 -4.30 4.61
C ILE A 174 -5.25 -3.37 3.40
N GLU A 175 -4.08 -2.78 3.19
CA GLU A 175 -3.73 -2.03 1.99
C GLU A 175 -2.65 -2.76 1.20
N CYS A 176 -2.79 -2.80 -0.11
CA CYS A 176 -1.81 -3.32 -1.06
C CYS A 176 -1.42 -2.18 -2.01
N ARG A 177 -0.13 -1.89 -2.12
CA ARG A 177 0.37 -0.89 -3.06
C ARG A 177 0.58 -1.51 -4.42
N ILE A 178 -0.10 -0.98 -5.43
CA ILE A 178 0.00 -1.44 -6.81
C ILE A 178 1.08 -0.63 -7.53
N TYR A 179 2.16 -1.32 -7.88
CA TYR A 179 3.28 -0.74 -8.62
C TYR A 179 3.33 -1.25 -10.05
N ALA A 180 3.63 -0.36 -10.99
CA ALA A 180 3.99 -0.72 -12.36
C ALA A 180 5.46 -1.19 -12.38
N GLU A 181 5.69 -2.39 -11.86
CA GLU A 181 6.99 -3.06 -11.72
C GLU A 181 6.89 -4.52 -12.12
N ASP A 182 8.01 -5.09 -12.57
CA ASP A 182 8.12 -6.51 -12.91
C ASP A 182 8.86 -7.27 -11.79
N PRO A 183 8.14 -7.98 -10.91
CA PRO A 183 8.75 -8.74 -9.83
C PRO A 183 9.71 -9.85 -10.30
N ALA A 184 9.45 -10.48 -11.47
CA ALA A 184 10.31 -11.51 -12.04
C ALA A 184 11.64 -10.94 -12.54
N ARG A 185 11.70 -9.62 -12.79
CA ARG A 185 12.91 -8.90 -13.22
C ARG A 185 13.43 -7.97 -12.13
N ASN A 186 13.48 -8.48 -10.90
CA ASN A 186 14.00 -7.73 -9.74
C ASN A 186 13.31 -6.38 -9.54
N PHE A 187 11.98 -6.35 -9.81
CA PHE A 187 11.12 -5.18 -9.66
C PHE A 187 11.57 -3.98 -10.51
N MET A 188 12.02 -4.24 -11.73
CA MET A 188 12.28 -3.17 -12.68
C MET A 188 10.97 -2.44 -13.00
N PRO A 189 10.99 -1.09 -13.08
CA PRO A 189 9.83 -0.32 -13.51
C PRO A 189 9.34 -0.77 -14.89
N SER A 190 8.04 -0.98 -15.01
CA SER A 190 7.36 -1.30 -16.26
C SER A 190 6.72 -0.04 -16.80
N LEU A 191 7.29 0.49 -17.87
CA LEU A 191 6.87 1.75 -18.50
C LEU A 191 5.98 1.47 -19.68
N GLY A 192 5.04 2.38 -19.98
CA GLY A 192 4.19 2.27 -21.15
C GLY A 192 2.81 2.85 -20.95
N ARG A 193 2.00 2.74 -22.02
CA ARG A 193 0.62 3.23 -22.03
C ARG A 193 -0.32 2.19 -21.41
N LEU A 194 -1.21 2.65 -20.55
CA LEU A 194 -2.24 1.82 -19.93
C LEU A 194 -3.39 1.59 -20.93
N GLY A 195 -3.39 0.40 -21.55
CA GLY A 195 -4.40 0.02 -22.54
C GLY A 195 -5.76 -0.29 -21.93
N LEU A 196 -5.77 -0.84 -20.72
CA LEU A 196 -6.96 -1.10 -19.91
C LEU A 196 -6.62 -0.85 -18.44
N VAL A 197 -7.52 -0.18 -17.72
CA VAL A 197 -7.52 -0.13 -16.26
C VAL A 197 -8.94 -0.44 -15.79
N ARG A 198 -9.11 -1.57 -15.11
CA ARG A 198 -10.36 -1.97 -14.48
C ARG A 198 -10.13 -2.16 -12.99
N GLU A 199 -10.64 -1.21 -12.22
CA GLU A 199 -10.52 -1.20 -10.77
C GLU A 199 -11.58 -2.13 -10.14
N PRO A 200 -11.23 -2.89 -9.10
CA PRO A 200 -12.19 -3.65 -8.32
C PRO A 200 -13.11 -2.71 -7.55
N ALA A 201 -14.35 -3.15 -7.34
CA ALA A 201 -15.34 -2.41 -6.60
C ALA A 201 -16.21 -3.34 -5.76
N GLY A 202 -16.79 -2.83 -4.68
CA GLY A 202 -17.72 -3.57 -3.83
C GLY A 202 -17.63 -3.16 -2.36
N PRO A 203 -18.46 -3.76 -1.51
CA PRO A 203 -18.47 -3.47 -0.09
C PRO A 203 -17.11 -3.73 0.58
N GLY A 204 -16.56 -2.72 1.26
CA GLY A 204 -15.27 -2.81 1.95
C GLY A 204 -14.07 -2.84 1.01
N VAL A 205 -14.20 -2.35 -0.24
CA VAL A 205 -13.10 -2.14 -1.18
C VAL A 205 -12.98 -0.65 -1.48
N ARG A 206 -11.78 -0.10 -1.33
CA ARG A 206 -11.40 1.27 -1.68
C ARG A 206 -10.20 1.25 -2.61
N ILE A 207 -10.26 2.00 -3.69
CA ILE A 207 -9.13 2.25 -4.59
C ILE A 207 -8.81 3.74 -4.55
N ASP A 208 -7.57 4.07 -4.26
CA ASP A 208 -7.02 5.41 -4.46
C ASP A 208 -6.03 5.32 -5.64
N SER A 209 -6.47 5.73 -6.82
CA SER A 209 -5.73 5.60 -8.08
C SER A 209 -5.14 6.93 -8.53
N GLY A 210 -3.89 6.89 -9.00
CA GLY A 210 -3.22 8.02 -9.63
C GLY A 210 -3.27 7.98 -11.16
N VAL A 211 -3.90 6.96 -11.74
CA VAL A 211 -3.92 6.71 -13.19
C VAL A 211 -5.29 6.30 -13.67
N ARG A 212 -5.51 6.41 -14.97
CA ARG A 212 -6.68 5.90 -15.67
C ARG A 212 -6.28 5.29 -17.02
N GLN A 213 -7.19 4.58 -17.63
CA GLN A 213 -6.99 4.03 -18.98
C GLN A 213 -6.59 5.13 -19.96
N GLY A 214 -5.53 4.90 -20.71
CA GLY A 214 -4.95 5.80 -21.70
C GLY A 214 -3.79 6.64 -21.19
N ASP A 215 -3.57 6.73 -19.86
CA ASP A 215 -2.40 7.39 -19.27
C ASP A 215 -1.12 6.62 -19.58
N GLU A 216 0.02 7.28 -19.39
CA GLU A 216 1.35 6.72 -19.62
C GLU A 216 2.15 6.66 -18.31
N VAL A 217 2.67 5.48 -17.98
CA VAL A 217 3.62 5.31 -16.89
C VAL A 217 5.01 5.64 -17.39
N THR A 218 5.65 6.63 -16.76
CA THR A 218 6.97 7.18 -17.16
C THR A 218 8.00 7.02 -16.04
N MET A 219 9.28 7.22 -16.37
CA MET A 219 10.40 7.23 -15.40
C MET A 219 10.43 8.46 -14.50
N ASN A 220 9.59 9.47 -14.74
CA ASN A 220 9.68 10.77 -14.07
C ASN A 220 9.03 10.78 -12.69
N TYR A 221 8.22 9.78 -12.37
CA TYR A 221 7.47 9.64 -11.13
C TYR A 221 7.69 8.27 -10.50
N ASP A 222 7.25 8.13 -9.25
CA ASP A 222 7.20 6.83 -8.56
C ASP A 222 6.32 5.85 -9.37
N PRO A 223 6.73 4.58 -9.52
CA PRO A 223 5.95 3.59 -10.27
C PRO A 223 4.66 3.12 -9.57
N MET A 224 4.35 3.61 -8.37
CA MET A 224 3.08 3.32 -7.69
C MET A 224 1.93 3.97 -8.45
N ILE A 225 1.06 3.15 -9.02
CA ILE A 225 -0.09 3.60 -9.82
C ILE A 225 -1.38 3.67 -9.03
N ALA A 226 -1.53 2.84 -8.00
CA ALA A 226 -2.69 2.85 -7.12
C ALA A 226 -2.37 2.19 -5.78
N LYS A 227 -3.28 2.36 -4.83
CA LYS A 227 -3.37 1.57 -3.62
C LYS A 227 -4.77 0.99 -3.47
N LEU A 228 -4.81 -0.30 -3.20
CA LEU A 228 -6.03 -1.05 -2.93
C LEU A 228 -6.12 -1.27 -1.43
N SER A 229 -7.12 -0.69 -0.79
CA SER A 229 -7.39 -0.87 0.64
C SER A 229 -8.71 -1.63 0.81
N VAL A 230 -8.71 -2.65 1.66
CA VAL A 230 -9.90 -3.45 1.96
C VAL A 230 -10.19 -3.46 3.44
N HIS A 231 -11.46 -3.68 3.81
CA HIS A 231 -11.90 -3.81 5.19
C HIS A 231 -12.77 -5.03 5.36
N GLY A 232 -12.51 -5.83 6.40
CA GLY A 232 -13.30 -7.00 6.79
C GLY A 232 -13.68 -6.96 8.28
N PRO A 233 -14.64 -7.79 8.71
CA PRO A 233 -14.99 -7.91 10.12
C PRO A 233 -13.85 -8.46 10.99
N ASP A 234 -12.93 -9.20 10.37
CA ASP A 234 -11.73 -9.75 10.98
C ASP A 234 -10.61 -9.83 9.92
N ARG A 235 -9.41 -10.25 10.37
CA ARG A 235 -8.21 -10.33 9.51
C ARG A 235 -8.38 -11.34 8.38
N ALA A 236 -8.96 -12.51 8.65
CA ALA A 236 -9.14 -13.56 7.64
C ALA A 236 -10.06 -13.09 6.51
N ALA A 237 -11.17 -12.44 6.87
CA ALA A 237 -12.09 -11.85 5.89
C ALA A 237 -11.44 -10.69 5.11
N ALA A 238 -10.57 -9.88 5.73
CA ALA A 238 -9.82 -8.83 5.05
C ALA A 238 -8.82 -9.42 4.05
N ILE A 239 -8.06 -10.47 4.42
CA ILE A 239 -7.14 -11.19 3.50
C ILE A 239 -7.91 -11.71 2.30
N GLN A 240 -8.99 -12.46 2.52
CA GLN A 240 -9.81 -13.01 1.44
C GLN A 240 -10.36 -11.92 0.52
N ARG A 241 -10.78 -10.78 1.08
CA ARG A 241 -11.26 -9.63 0.29
C ARG A 241 -10.15 -8.98 -0.52
N ALA A 242 -8.94 -8.86 0.05
CA ALA A 242 -7.79 -8.36 -0.68
C ALA A 242 -7.44 -9.26 -1.86
N GLU A 243 -7.41 -10.57 -1.66
CA GLU A 243 -7.16 -11.54 -2.74
C GLU A 243 -8.22 -11.45 -3.85
N CYS A 244 -9.51 -11.41 -3.50
CA CYS A 244 -10.58 -11.26 -4.49
C CYS A 244 -10.45 -9.95 -5.27
N ALA A 245 -10.22 -8.84 -4.57
CA ALA A 245 -10.06 -7.53 -5.19
C ALA A 245 -8.83 -7.46 -6.10
N LEU A 246 -7.69 -8.05 -5.69
CA LEU A 246 -6.49 -8.12 -6.53
C LEU A 246 -6.71 -8.95 -7.80
N ARG A 247 -7.47 -10.06 -7.73
CA ARG A 247 -7.82 -10.86 -8.92
C ARG A 247 -8.76 -10.12 -9.89
N ASP A 248 -9.60 -9.24 -9.36
CA ASP A 248 -10.50 -8.40 -10.16
C ASP A 248 -9.81 -7.14 -10.74
N TYR A 249 -8.63 -6.78 -10.20
CA TYR A 249 -7.88 -5.61 -10.65
C TYR A 249 -7.10 -5.92 -11.94
N ALA A 250 -7.56 -5.38 -13.06
CA ALA A 250 -6.93 -5.61 -14.34
C ALA A 250 -6.26 -4.35 -14.88
N VAL A 251 -4.97 -4.45 -15.16
CA VAL A 251 -4.15 -3.43 -15.81
C VAL A 251 -3.46 -4.07 -17.01
N LEU A 252 -3.67 -3.52 -18.22
CA LEU A 252 -3.02 -3.99 -19.44
C LEU A 252 -2.17 -2.85 -20.03
N GLY A 253 -1.02 -3.23 -20.58
CA GLY A 253 -0.05 -2.32 -21.19
C GLY A 253 1.24 -2.17 -20.41
N VAL A 254 1.21 -2.45 -19.10
CA VAL A 254 2.38 -2.53 -18.22
C VAL A 254 2.28 -3.78 -17.33
N THR A 255 3.40 -4.27 -16.86
CA THR A 255 3.46 -5.30 -15.82
C THR A 255 3.25 -4.65 -14.45
N THR A 256 2.49 -5.29 -13.58
CA THR A 256 2.29 -4.85 -12.20
C THR A 256 2.71 -5.92 -11.21
N ASN A 257 2.87 -5.52 -9.95
CA ASN A 257 3.19 -6.44 -8.85
C ASN A 257 1.97 -7.22 -8.31
N THR A 258 0.82 -7.20 -8.97
CA THR A 258 -0.44 -7.77 -8.46
C THR A 258 -0.33 -9.27 -8.16
N GLU A 259 0.28 -10.06 -9.05
CA GLU A 259 0.49 -11.51 -8.81
C GLU A 259 1.44 -11.77 -7.63
N TYR A 260 2.45 -10.92 -7.47
CA TYR A 260 3.35 -11.01 -6.34
C TYR A 260 2.64 -10.72 -5.02
N LEU A 261 1.76 -9.72 -4.97
CA LEU A 261 0.91 -9.42 -3.81
C LEU A 261 0.00 -10.59 -3.45
N LEU A 262 -0.62 -11.23 -4.44
CA LEU A 262 -1.41 -12.45 -4.25
C LEU A 262 -0.56 -13.59 -3.66
N ALA A 263 0.68 -13.76 -4.14
CA ALA A 263 1.59 -14.76 -3.60
C ALA A 263 2.01 -14.48 -2.15
N VAL A 264 2.13 -13.20 -1.75
CA VAL A 264 2.36 -12.81 -0.34
C VAL A 264 1.17 -13.18 0.52
N LEU A 265 -0.05 -12.78 0.12
CA LEU A 265 -1.28 -13.02 0.89
C LEU A 265 -1.58 -14.51 1.05
N ALA A 266 -1.23 -15.33 0.06
CA ALA A 266 -1.43 -16.78 0.07
C ALA A 266 -0.46 -17.56 0.96
N ARG A 267 0.53 -16.89 1.61
CA ARG A 267 1.46 -17.57 2.52
C ARG A 267 0.80 -17.89 3.85
N ASP A 268 1.01 -19.10 4.33
CA ASP A 268 0.54 -19.54 5.66
C ASP A 268 1.10 -18.65 6.76
N GLU A 269 2.37 -18.23 6.64
CA GLU A 269 3.03 -17.34 7.58
C GLU A 269 2.37 -15.94 7.60
N PHE A 270 1.91 -15.44 6.43
CA PHE A 270 1.13 -14.21 6.38
C PHE A 270 -0.21 -14.39 7.06
N ALA A 271 -0.94 -15.46 6.74
CA ALA A 271 -2.23 -15.78 7.36
C ALA A 271 -2.11 -15.94 8.89
N ALA A 272 -1.04 -16.55 9.37
CA ALA A 272 -0.73 -16.71 10.80
C ALA A 272 -0.28 -15.41 11.48
N GLY A 273 -0.01 -14.34 10.73
CA GLY A 273 0.49 -13.07 11.27
C GLY A 273 1.96 -13.11 11.69
N ASN A 274 2.75 -14.06 11.19
CA ASN A 274 4.18 -14.17 11.47
C ASN A 274 4.99 -13.24 10.57
N LEU A 275 4.84 -11.94 10.79
CA LEU A 275 5.39 -10.90 9.94
C LEU A 275 6.68 -10.33 10.52
N HIS A 276 7.60 -9.94 9.65
CA HIS A 276 8.82 -9.21 9.98
C HIS A 276 9.43 -8.55 8.73
N THR A 277 10.33 -7.61 8.90
CA THR A 277 10.89 -6.82 7.78
C THR A 277 11.68 -7.64 6.76
N GLY A 278 12.13 -8.84 7.12
CA GLY A 278 12.79 -9.81 6.23
C GLY A 278 11.85 -10.80 5.54
N PHE A 279 10.52 -10.69 5.74
CA PHE A 279 9.53 -11.68 5.29
C PHE A 279 9.64 -12.01 3.79
N LEU A 280 9.72 -11.01 2.94
CA LEU A 280 9.77 -11.21 1.49
C LEU A 280 11.05 -11.91 1.04
N ALA A 281 12.19 -11.56 1.64
CA ALA A 281 13.48 -12.19 1.33
C ALA A 281 13.52 -13.66 1.79
N GLU A 282 12.80 -14.00 2.86
CA GLU A 282 12.75 -15.36 3.41
C GLU A 282 11.78 -16.26 2.62
N HIS A 283 10.61 -15.75 2.26
CA HIS A 283 9.51 -16.57 1.72
C HIS A 283 9.27 -16.43 0.22
N LEU A 284 9.77 -15.37 -0.43
CA LEU A 284 9.48 -15.06 -1.84
C LEU A 284 10.73 -14.65 -2.65
N ASN A 285 11.94 -14.98 -2.17
CA ASN A 285 13.18 -14.62 -2.87
C ASN A 285 13.24 -15.16 -4.31
N ASP A 286 12.77 -16.39 -4.52
CA ASP A 286 12.81 -17.10 -5.81
C ASP A 286 11.43 -17.12 -6.50
N TRP A 287 10.55 -16.17 -6.15
CA TRP A 287 9.22 -16.10 -6.74
C TRP A 287 9.28 -15.86 -8.25
N GLN A 288 8.46 -16.60 -8.98
CA GLN A 288 8.22 -16.43 -10.41
C GLN A 288 6.72 -16.43 -10.68
N PRO A 289 6.24 -15.68 -11.69
CA PRO A 289 4.83 -15.70 -12.10
C PRO A 289 4.44 -17.10 -12.56
N GLN A 290 3.22 -17.49 -12.26
CA GLN A 290 2.67 -18.75 -12.78
C GLN A 290 2.21 -18.50 -14.21
N ASN A 291 2.97 -19.00 -15.19
CA ASN A 291 2.71 -18.83 -16.62
C ASN A 291 1.76 -19.91 -17.18
N ASP A 292 0.65 -20.21 -16.51
CA ASP A 292 -0.21 -21.32 -16.96
C ASP A 292 -1.19 -20.97 -18.11
N ASP A 293 -1.43 -19.70 -18.42
CA ASP A 293 -2.52 -19.28 -19.31
C ASP A 293 -2.12 -18.43 -20.53
N GLY A 294 -0.85 -18.37 -20.89
CA GLY A 294 -0.37 -17.52 -22.00
C GLY A 294 -1.07 -17.81 -23.34
N GLU A 295 -1.31 -19.09 -23.66
CA GLU A 295 -2.02 -19.49 -24.89
C GLU A 295 -3.51 -19.11 -24.82
N MET A 296 -4.15 -19.30 -23.67
CA MET A 296 -5.54 -18.91 -23.47
C MET A 296 -5.72 -17.38 -23.51
N ALA A 297 -4.81 -16.63 -22.90
CA ALA A 297 -4.83 -15.17 -22.95
C ALA A 297 -4.69 -14.65 -24.40
N LEU A 298 -3.80 -15.24 -25.20
CA LEU A 298 -3.66 -14.91 -26.62
C LEU A 298 -4.91 -15.26 -27.43
N ALA A 299 -5.52 -16.40 -27.16
CA ALA A 299 -6.76 -16.81 -27.82
C ALA A 299 -7.92 -15.85 -27.49
N VAL A 300 -8.06 -15.47 -26.21
CA VAL A 300 -9.07 -14.49 -25.76
C VAL A 300 -8.82 -13.12 -26.39
N ALA A 301 -7.57 -12.66 -26.43
CA ALA A 301 -7.22 -11.39 -27.06
C ALA A 301 -7.54 -11.38 -28.56
N ALA A 302 -7.22 -12.46 -29.29
CA ALA A 302 -7.53 -12.58 -30.71
C ALA A 302 -9.05 -12.58 -30.98
N VAL A 303 -9.84 -13.26 -30.14
CA VAL A 303 -11.31 -13.24 -30.22
C VAL A 303 -11.87 -11.86 -29.92
N ALA A 304 -11.35 -11.18 -28.92
CA ALA A 304 -11.76 -9.81 -28.55
C ALA A 304 -11.48 -8.81 -29.69
N ASP A 305 -10.29 -8.90 -30.30
CA ASP A 305 -9.91 -8.07 -31.43
C ASP A 305 -10.79 -8.32 -32.67
N HIS A 306 -11.07 -9.59 -32.94
CA HIS A 306 -11.97 -9.98 -34.02
C HIS A 306 -13.40 -9.44 -33.81
N LEU A 307 -13.93 -9.52 -32.60
CA LEU A 307 -15.27 -9.01 -32.27
C LEU A 307 -15.34 -7.47 -32.33
N GLN A 308 -14.27 -6.77 -31.97
CA GLN A 308 -14.17 -5.32 -32.08
C GLN A 308 -14.04 -4.88 -33.55
N GLY A 309 -13.22 -5.59 -34.34
CA GLY A 309 -13.06 -5.38 -35.77
C GLY A 309 -14.33 -5.64 -36.58
N ALA A 310 -15.09 -6.69 -36.24
CA ALA A 310 -16.37 -6.99 -36.86
C ALA A 310 -17.45 -5.93 -36.58
N GLY A 311 -17.41 -5.29 -35.41
CA GLY A 311 -18.30 -4.16 -35.07
C GLY A 311 -17.97 -2.87 -35.80
N ALA A 312 -16.73 -2.68 -36.26
CA ALA A 312 -16.30 -1.53 -37.06
C ALA A 312 -16.64 -1.70 -38.55
N ALA A 313 -16.60 -2.94 -39.07
CA ALA A 313 -16.88 -3.24 -40.49
C ALA A 313 -18.36 -3.08 -40.86
N THR A 314 -19.29 -3.10 -39.93
CA THR A 314 -20.73 -2.90 -40.18
C THR A 314 -21.17 -1.43 -40.19
N ARG A 315 -20.22 -0.47 -40.11
CA ARG A 315 -20.52 0.99 -40.14
C ARG A 315 -20.24 1.71 -41.45
N THR A 316 -19.84 0.99 -42.49
CA THR A 316 -19.71 1.56 -43.83
C THR A 316 -20.65 0.85 -44.80
N ASP A 317 -21.93 1.18 -44.76
CA ASP A 317 -22.76 1.14 -45.95
C ASP A 317 -23.87 2.17 -45.93
N SER A 318 -23.68 3.09 -46.85
CA SER A 318 -24.60 3.87 -47.66
C SER A 318 -26.04 4.11 -47.18
N SER A 319 -26.31 5.33 -47.13
CA SER A 319 -27.52 6.10 -47.41
C SER A 319 -27.83 7.11 -46.31
N GLY A 320 -27.65 8.37 -46.67
CA GLY A 320 -28.03 9.50 -45.85
C GLY A 320 -29.52 9.47 -45.52
N HIS A 321 -29.81 9.07 -44.31
CA HIS A 321 -31.00 9.49 -43.60
C HIS A 321 -30.60 9.66 -42.15
N ASP A 322 -30.82 10.87 -41.70
CA ASP A 322 -30.69 11.37 -40.34
C ASP A 322 -31.54 10.49 -39.39
N ALA A 323 -30.94 9.55 -38.75
CA ALA A 323 -31.55 8.75 -37.69
C ALA A 323 -31.05 9.27 -36.32
N GLY A 324 -31.30 10.51 -36.07
CA GLY A 324 -31.34 11.08 -34.74
C GLY A 324 -32.50 10.49 -33.96
N GLN A 325 -32.28 9.49 -33.19
CA GLN A 325 -32.94 8.93 -32.02
C GLN A 325 -32.72 7.43 -31.97
N GLY A 326 -31.49 7.04 -31.66
CA GLY A 326 -31.20 5.63 -31.39
C GLY A 326 -31.99 5.16 -30.15
N ASP A 327 -32.75 4.07 -30.34
CA ASP A 327 -33.44 3.34 -29.28
C ASP A 327 -32.57 3.29 -27.99
N PRO A 328 -33.07 3.78 -26.85
CA PRO A 328 -32.34 3.74 -25.57
C PRO A 328 -31.79 2.36 -25.21
N TRP A 329 -32.43 1.29 -25.66
CA TRP A 329 -32.02 -0.08 -25.41
C TRP A 329 -30.75 -0.50 -26.20
N HIS A 330 -30.40 0.16 -27.28
CA HIS A 330 -29.12 -0.04 -27.97
C HIS A 330 -27.93 0.59 -27.24
N ARG A 331 -28.17 1.54 -26.32
CA ARG A 331 -27.14 2.18 -25.51
C ARG A 331 -26.77 1.39 -24.26
N VAL A 332 -27.63 0.48 -23.80
CA VAL A 332 -27.45 -0.29 -22.57
C VAL A 332 -26.63 -1.56 -22.77
N GLY A 333 -26.26 -1.89 -24.00
CA GLY A 333 -25.59 -3.14 -24.31
C GLY A 333 -26.49 -4.36 -24.05
N ARG A 334 -25.98 -5.56 -24.26
CA ARG A 334 -26.71 -6.80 -23.99
C ARG A 334 -26.72 -7.09 -22.49
N PHE A 335 -27.57 -6.42 -21.74
CA PHE A 335 -27.85 -6.80 -20.35
C PHE A 335 -28.71 -8.06 -20.39
N ARG A 336 -28.11 -9.22 -20.17
CA ARG A 336 -28.83 -10.46 -19.89
C ARG A 336 -28.75 -10.75 -18.41
N LEU A 337 -29.88 -10.69 -17.73
CA LEU A 337 -30.06 -11.37 -16.46
C LEU A 337 -29.75 -12.87 -16.68
N ARG A 338 -28.61 -13.35 -16.16
CA ARG A 338 -28.35 -14.78 -16.05
C ARG A 338 -29.12 -15.30 -14.86
N GLY A 339 -30.03 -16.25 -15.16
CA GLY A 339 -30.64 -17.09 -14.15
C GLY A 339 -32.13 -16.92 -14.03
N LEU A 340 -32.84 -17.56 -14.93
CA LEU A 340 -34.15 -18.19 -14.77
C LEU A 340 -34.25 -19.23 -15.87
N ASP A 341 -33.71 -20.40 -15.60
CA ASP A 341 -34.18 -21.72 -16.05
C ASP A 341 -33.71 -22.72 -14.97
#